data_339ac8d300705fa8b57a6221411fd813
#
_entry.id   339ac8d300705fa8b57a6221411fd813
#
_cell.length_a   1.000
_cell.length_b   1.000
_cell.length_c   1.000
_cell.angle_alpha   90.00
_cell.angle_beta   90.00
_cell.angle_gamma   90.00
#
_symmetry.space_group_name_H-M   'P 1'
#
loop_
_entity.id
_entity.type
_entity.pdbx_description
1 polymer ?
#
loop_
_entity_poly.entity_id
_entity_poly.type
_entity_poly.pdbx_seq_one_letter_code
_entity_poly.pdbx_strand_id
1 'polypeptide(L)'
;MKKLEKAWIFIWAGAMLLFGLLTVNGLRFQYGDTVRTIVRGVDDLNLGSDLTGGLELALQPESGLPAEQQLLDNAREVLMKRLDYLGIQNAEVTVDSEENRLLVRFPNQPGVSQSDYPEIVSVLTSRNALTVRDGIASDEQGRPTGEILLEEKDIVSAQASGDRDTNTISVRLSLTEDGQSKFDAAAARLAEAGRNISVWMDNQLISVIYTRNEPVEPVITGEFTADSAIRLAAEINARSLPLSLTAEDFSVISPAQGSQMLITLCRSAGLGLILLAVLMLALYRLPGAVGLAALVIQLELTLAAFTGLVPLVQPVQLTVSGLFGILLTMGFGVNTSVNTAEHIKAELLGGRNLDYAVNHGFKRTYSTLFDGHTTLVFLLILLLTAVSGFVTDLTWLTPAQTLAGLLQGQQTVAAQSLHSFLYAVLAGIAANYISCNWIAHSMMRSLTKYPALRDPVLYGGVRHD
;
A
#
# COMPACT_ATOMS: atom_id res chain seq x y z
N MET A 1 -34.44 21.72 20.06
CA MET A 1 -33.07 22.15 19.72
C MET A 1 -32.14 22.23 20.93
N LYS A 2 -32.48 22.89 22.04
CA LYS A 2 -31.60 23.04 23.22
C LYS A 2 -31.14 21.72 23.89
N LYS A 3 -31.94 20.63 23.82
CA LYS A 3 -31.50 19.32 24.38
C LYS A 3 -30.47 18.61 23.48
N LEU A 4 -30.56 18.78 22.17
CA LEU A 4 -29.61 18.22 21.22
C LEU A 4 -28.23 18.88 21.35
N GLU A 5 -28.18 20.19 21.59
CA GLU A 5 -26.91 20.90 21.75
C GLU A 5 -26.10 20.42 22.94
N LYS A 6 -26.74 19.95 24.02
CA LYS A 6 -26.06 19.33 25.15
C LYS A 6 -25.53 17.93 24.87
N ALA A 7 -26.16 17.20 23.95
CA ALA A 7 -25.81 15.83 23.67
C ALA A 7 -24.53 15.70 22.79
N TRP A 8 -24.15 16.74 22.07
CA TRP A 8 -23.04 16.67 21.12
C TRP A 8 -21.72 16.20 21.72
N ILE A 9 -21.39 16.54 22.95
CA ILE A 9 -20.17 16.08 23.60
C ILE A 9 -20.18 14.56 23.77
N PHE A 10 -21.31 13.97 24.17
CA PHE A 10 -21.43 12.52 24.34
C PHE A 10 -21.47 11.80 23.00
N ILE A 11 -22.09 12.43 21.97
CA ILE A 11 -22.13 11.90 20.61
C ILE A 11 -20.71 11.82 20.05
N TRP A 12 -19.93 12.90 20.18
CA TRP A 12 -18.55 12.92 19.69
C TRP A 12 -17.62 12.03 20.51
N ALA A 13 -17.78 11.98 21.84
CA ALA A 13 -17.02 11.05 22.67
C ALA A 13 -17.33 9.59 22.33
N GLY A 14 -18.61 9.25 22.13
CA GLY A 14 -19.03 7.93 21.68
C GLY A 14 -18.54 7.60 20.27
N ALA A 15 -18.61 8.56 19.35
CA ALA A 15 -18.09 8.42 17.99
C ALA A 15 -16.57 8.21 17.97
N MET A 16 -15.80 8.96 18.79
CA MET A 16 -14.37 8.79 18.97
C MET A 16 -14.04 7.37 19.44
N LEU A 17 -14.70 6.90 20.50
CA LEU A 17 -14.46 5.55 21.01
C LEU A 17 -14.81 4.47 19.98
N LEU A 18 -15.96 4.60 19.32
CA LEU A 18 -16.37 3.65 18.28
C LEU A 18 -15.43 3.65 17.09
N PHE A 19 -15.07 4.85 16.61
CA PHE A 19 -14.18 5.00 15.46
C PHE A 19 -12.76 4.54 15.80
N GLY A 20 -12.26 4.84 16.99
CA GLY A 20 -10.97 4.35 17.49
C GLY A 20 -10.93 2.82 17.58
N LEU A 21 -12.00 2.19 18.11
CA LEU A 21 -12.12 0.73 18.12
C LEU A 21 -12.13 0.13 16.72
N LEU A 22 -12.84 0.76 15.77
CA LEU A 22 -12.87 0.33 14.37
C LEU A 22 -11.51 0.51 13.68
N THR A 23 -10.82 1.61 13.96
CA THR A 23 -9.49 1.89 13.39
C THR A 23 -8.45 0.91 13.92
N VAL A 24 -8.51 0.55 15.21
CA VAL A 24 -7.54 -0.36 15.82
C VAL A 24 -7.82 -1.82 15.43
N ASN A 25 -9.05 -2.30 15.62
CA ASN A 25 -9.36 -3.73 15.44
C ASN A 25 -9.84 -4.09 14.03
N GLY A 26 -10.27 -3.08 13.23
CA GLY A 26 -10.98 -3.34 11.99
C GLY A 26 -12.36 -3.96 12.22
N LEU A 27 -13.00 -4.37 11.15
CA LEU A 27 -14.26 -5.12 11.17
C LEU A 27 -14.13 -6.32 10.23
N ARG A 28 -14.00 -7.50 10.81
CA ARG A 28 -13.83 -8.76 10.09
C ARG A 28 -15.03 -9.66 10.40
N PHE A 29 -15.64 -10.23 9.37
CA PHE A 29 -16.68 -11.24 9.50
C PHE A 29 -16.14 -12.58 9.03
N GLN A 30 -16.24 -13.58 9.88
CA GLN A 30 -15.89 -14.95 9.54
C GLN A 30 -17.18 -15.72 9.21
N TYR A 31 -17.23 -16.31 8.02
CA TYR A 31 -18.30 -17.22 7.63
C TYR A 31 -17.66 -18.54 7.15
N GLY A 32 -17.74 -19.57 7.97
CA GLY A 32 -17.01 -20.80 7.74
C GLY A 32 -15.50 -20.57 7.73
N ASP A 33 -14.82 -21.05 6.70
CA ASP A 33 -13.38 -20.89 6.50
C ASP A 33 -12.99 -19.56 5.80
N THR A 34 -13.99 -18.76 5.38
CA THR A 34 -13.73 -17.48 4.72
C THR A 34 -13.83 -16.31 5.69
N VAL A 35 -12.75 -15.54 5.81
CA VAL A 35 -12.73 -14.27 6.56
C VAL A 35 -12.89 -13.12 5.56
N ARG A 36 -13.96 -12.35 5.71
CA ARG A 36 -14.20 -11.16 4.92
C ARG A 36 -13.94 -9.90 5.75
N THR A 37 -12.91 -9.17 5.41
CA THR A 37 -12.58 -7.88 6.03
C THR A 37 -13.47 -6.80 5.40
N ILE A 38 -14.34 -6.17 6.20
CA ILE A 38 -15.19 -5.05 5.76
C ILE A 38 -14.48 -3.73 6.02
N VAL A 39 -13.83 -3.61 7.18
CA VAL A 39 -13.03 -2.44 7.57
C VAL A 39 -11.65 -2.94 7.97
N ARG A 40 -10.62 -2.40 7.36
CA ARG A 40 -9.23 -2.69 7.70
C ARG A 40 -8.85 -1.94 8.98
N GLY A 41 -8.16 -2.62 9.89
CA GLY A 41 -7.62 -2.05 11.12
C GLY A 41 -6.14 -1.68 10.98
N VAL A 42 -5.56 -1.27 12.11
CA VAL A 42 -4.11 -0.97 12.19
C VAL A 42 -3.26 -2.20 11.87
N ASP A 43 -3.73 -3.40 12.17
CA ASP A 43 -3.05 -4.67 11.83
C ASP A 43 -2.99 -4.92 10.31
N ASP A 44 -3.88 -4.30 9.55
CA ASP A 44 -3.95 -4.39 8.09
C ASP A 44 -3.22 -3.23 7.38
N LEU A 45 -2.46 -2.41 8.12
CA LEU A 45 -1.67 -1.33 7.55
C LEU A 45 -0.57 -1.89 6.64
N ASN A 46 -0.49 -1.34 5.44
CA ASN A 46 0.61 -1.62 4.54
C ASN A 46 1.86 -0.90 5.05
N LEU A 47 2.74 -1.63 5.74
CA LEU A 47 3.98 -1.09 6.27
C LEU A 47 5.10 -1.21 5.23
N GLY A 48 5.95 -0.19 5.14
CA GLY A 48 7.13 -0.20 4.28
C GLY A 48 8.21 -1.14 4.78
N SER A 49 9.11 -1.54 3.88
CA SER A 49 10.27 -2.38 4.22
C SER A 49 11.22 -1.72 5.23
N ASP A 50 11.21 -0.40 5.32
CA ASP A 50 11.93 0.39 6.31
C ASP A 50 11.42 0.17 7.76
N LEU A 51 10.13 -0.18 7.91
CA LEU A 51 9.50 -0.46 9.21
C LEU A 51 9.47 -1.95 9.56
N THR A 52 9.25 -2.83 8.58
CA THR A 52 9.06 -4.27 8.81
C THR A 52 10.31 -5.09 8.55
N GLY A 53 11.32 -4.50 7.90
CA GLY A 53 12.38 -5.25 7.24
C GLY A 53 11.88 -5.86 5.93
N GLY A 54 12.71 -6.65 5.27
CA GLY A 54 12.36 -7.28 4.01
C GLY A 54 13.57 -7.72 3.20
N LEU A 55 13.35 -7.90 1.90
CA LEU A 55 14.39 -8.20 0.93
C LEU A 55 14.65 -6.98 0.03
N GLU A 56 15.91 -6.70 -0.21
CA GLU A 56 16.38 -5.82 -1.27
C GLU A 56 17.32 -6.62 -2.17
N LEU A 57 17.04 -6.63 -3.45
CA LEU A 57 17.72 -7.43 -4.45
C LEU A 57 18.08 -6.56 -5.65
N ALA A 58 19.36 -6.56 -6.02
CA ALA A 58 19.86 -5.95 -7.25
C ALA A 58 20.00 -7.02 -8.34
N LEU A 59 19.30 -6.83 -9.45
CA LEU A 59 19.32 -7.71 -10.62
C LEU A 59 19.99 -7.00 -11.78
N GLN A 60 21.06 -7.61 -12.33
CA GLN A 60 21.76 -7.10 -13.51
C GLN A 60 21.61 -8.02 -14.72
N PRO A 61 21.68 -7.47 -15.95
CA PRO A 61 21.75 -8.27 -17.16
C PRO A 61 23.01 -9.15 -17.17
N GLU A 62 22.83 -10.45 -17.40
CA GLU A 62 23.91 -11.44 -17.41
C GLU A 62 25.02 -11.13 -18.43
N SER A 63 24.67 -10.45 -19.53
CA SER A 63 25.61 -10.10 -20.60
C SER A 63 26.65 -9.05 -20.21
N GLY A 64 26.48 -8.34 -19.09
CA GLY A 64 27.33 -7.20 -18.70
C GLY A 64 27.30 -6.02 -19.69
N LEU A 65 26.52 -6.10 -20.75
CA LEU A 65 26.29 -5.03 -21.71
C LEU A 65 25.11 -4.17 -21.27
N PRO A 66 25.13 -2.84 -21.55
CA PRO A 66 24.00 -2.00 -21.30
C PRO A 66 22.78 -2.51 -22.05
N ALA A 67 21.70 -2.83 -21.31
CA ALA A 67 20.43 -3.18 -21.93
C ALA A 67 19.70 -1.91 -22.37
N GLU A 68 18.95 -2.03 -23.46
CA GLU A 68 18.05 -0.95 -23.85
C GLU A 68 17.03 -0.68 -22.72
N GLN A 69 16.76 0.59 -22.43
CA GLN A 69 15.79 1.01 -21.39
C GLN A 69 14.45 0.27 -21.52
N GLN A 70 13.97 0.08 -22.75
CA GLN A 70 12.73 -0.63 -23.05
C GLN A 70 12.75 -2.09 -22.53
N LEU A 71 13.89 -2.77 -22.63
CA LEU A 71 14.03 -4.16 -22.15
C LEU A 71 13.99 -4.22 -20.61
N LEU A 72 14.61 -3.25 -19.94
CA LEU A 72 14.55 -3.13 -18.48
C LEU A 72 13.13 -2.82 -18.00
N ASP A 73 12.42 -1.93 -18.70
CA ASP A 73 11.03 -1.61 -18.37
C ASP A 73 10.11 -2.83 -18.55
N ASN A 74 10.28 -3.59 -19.62
CA ASN A 74 9.55 -4.84 -19.84
C ASN A 74 9.89 -5.89 -18.78
N ALA A 75 11.17 -6.02 -18.41
CA ALA A 75 11.60 -6.94 -17.35
C ALA A 75 10.99 -6.55 -16.00
N ARG A 76 10.90 -5.25 -15.70
CA ARG A 76 10.22 -4.74 -14.51
C ARG A 76 8.77 -5.18 -14.45
N GLU A 77 8.03 -5.07 -15.56
CA GLU A 77 6.62 -5.52 -15.59
C GLU A 77 6.47 -7.01 -15.33
N VAL A 78 7.38 -7.83 -15.89
CA VAL A 78 7.40 -9.27 -15.65
C VAL A 78 7.69 -9.58 -14.18
N LEU A 79 8.71 -8.92 -13.60
CA LEU A 79 9.07 -9.09 -12.19
C LEU A 79 7.93 -8.70 -11.25
N MET A 80 7.25 -7.58 -11.53
CA MET A 80 6.08 -7.16 -10.74
C MET A 80 4.96 -8.21 -10.77
N LYS A 81 4.68 -8.79 -11.95
CA LYS A 81 3.69 -9.88 -12.07
C LYS A 81 4.12 -11.12 -11.30
N ARG A 82 5.40 -11.51 -11.37
CA ARG A 82 5.93 -12.66 -10.61
C ARG A 82 5.79 -12.47 -9.11
N LEU A 83 6.10 -11.28 -8.61
CA LEU A 83 5.93 -10.93 -7.20
C LEU A 83 4.46 -10.99 -6.75
N ASP A 84 3.55 -10.50 -7.61
CA ASP A 84 2.10 -10.56 -7.35
C ASP A 84 1.60 -12.02 -7.31
N TYR A 85 2.04 -12.87 -8.25
CA TYR A 85 1.71 -14.30 -8.25
C TYR A 85 2.30 -15.08 -7.08
N LEU A 86 3.48 -14.68 -6.60
CA LEU A 86 4.06 -15.22 -5.36
C LEU A 86 3.31 -14.76 -4.10
N GLY A 87 2.29 -13.91 -4.26
CA GLY A 87 1.54 -13.33 -3.16
C GLY A 87 2.31 -12.28 -2.37
N ILE A 88 3.43 -11.80 -2.92
CA ILE A 88 4.28 -10.79 -2.30
C ILE A 88 3.61 -9.43 -2.50
N GLN A 89 3.01 -8.93 -1.44
CA GLN A 89 2.34 -7.63 -1.44
C GLN A 89 3.33 -6.50 -1.20
N ASN A 90 2.99 -5.32 -1.74
CA ASN A 90 3.79 -4.10 -1.55
C ASN A 90 5.24 -4.22 -2.04
N ALA A 91 5.46 -5.05 -3.07
CA ALA A 91 6.74 -5.13 -3.74
C ALA A 91 6.98 -3.90 -4.63
N GLU A 92 8.22 -3.50 -4.72
CA GLU A 92 8.68 -2.40 -5.58
C GLU A 92 9.76 -2.92 -6.51
N VAL A 93 9.65 -2.62 -7.80
CA VAL A 93 10.68 -2.91 -8.80
C VAL A 93 11.04 -1.61 -9.51
N THR A 94 12.26 -1.15 -9.33
CA THR A 94 12.76 0.12 -9.87
C THR A 94 13.85 -0.15 -10.89
N VAL A 95 13.82 0.58 -12.01
CA VAL A 95 14.90 0.57 -13.01
C VAL A 95 15.93 1.63 -12.61
N ASP A 96 17.15 1.21 -12.34
CA ASP A 96 18.31 2.07 -12.15
C ASP A 96 19.07 2.14 -13.48
N SER A 97 18.79 3.19 -14.25
CA SER A 97 19.38 3.37 -15.57
C SER A 97 20.86 3.77 -15.54
N GLU A 98 21.33 4.35 -14.42
CA GLU A 98 22.73 4.74 -14.27
C GLU A 98 23.64 3.52 -14.08
N GLU A 99 23.19 2.55 -13.30
CA GLU A 99 23.93 1.30 -13.03
C GLU A 99 23.41 0.11 -13.87
N ASN A 100 22.45 0.35 -14.79
CA ASN A 100 21.90 -0.66 -15.70
C ASN A 100 21.40 -1.91 -14.96
N ARG A 101 20.64 -1.71 -13.88
CA ARG A 101 20.11 -2.77 -13.03
C ARG A 101 18.67 -2.54 -12.65
N LEU A 102 18.03 -3.59 -12.15
CA LEU A 102 16.70 -3.58 -11.56
C LEU A 102 16.83 -3.77 -10.05
N LEU A 103 16.30 -2.85 -9.27
CA LEU A 103 16.21 -2.97 -7.82
C LEU A 103 14.83 -3.50 -7.45
N VAL A 104 14.79 -4.69 -6.84
CA VAL A 104 13.58 -5.32 -6.32
C VAL A 104 13.60 -5.20 -4.81
N ARG A 105 12.55 -4.64 -4.24
CA ARG A 105 12.38 -4.48 -2.80
C ARG A 105 10.98 -4.88 -2.38
N PHE A 106 10.87 -5.65 -1.31
CA PHE A 106 9.57 -5.94 -0.70
C PHE A 106 9.69 -6.13 0.82
N PRO A 107 8.64 -5.75 1.58
CA PRO A 107 8.59 -5.93 3.02
C PRO A 107 8.44 -7.41 3.38
N ASN A 108 8.77 -7.76 4.63
CA ASN A 108 8.49 -9.09 5.16
C ASN A 108 7.02 -9.45 4.98
N GLN A 109 6.78 -10.65 4.47
CA GLN A 109 5.44 -11.16 4.23
C GLN A 109 5.01 -12.13 5.34
N PRO A 110 3.73 -12.14 5.74
CA PRO A 110 3.21 -13.17 6.63
C PRO A 110 3.39 -14.57 5.99
N GLY A 111 4.02 -15.48 6.71
CA GLY A 111 4.24 -16.86 6.24
C GLY A 111 5.47 -17.06 5.34
N VAL A 112 6.19 -16.01 4.98
CA VAL A 112 7.48 -16.10 4.27
C VAL A 112 8.61 -15.88 5.26
N SER A 113 9.51 -16.85 5.36
CA SER A 113 10.69 -16.76 6.21
C SER A 113 11.92 -16.35 5.40
N GLN A 114 12.98 -15.91 6.07
CA GLN A 114 14.23 -15.57 5.40
C GLN A 114 14.86 -16.78 4.66
N SER A 115 14.55 -18.00 5.09
CA SER A 115 14.98 -19.23 4.40
C SER A 115 14.36 -19.40 3.02
N ASP A 116 13.23 -18.74 2.73
CA ASP A 116 12.52 -18.85 1.46
C ASP A 116 13.04 -17.82 0.42
N TYR A 117 13.82 -16.83 0.86
CA TYR A 117 14.35 -15.80 -0.02
C TYR A 117 15.19 -16.32 -1.19
N PRO A 118 16.10 -17.32 -1.03
CA PRO A 118 16.82 -17.88 -2.17
C PRO A 118 15.91 -18.51 -3.21
N GLU A 119 14.82 -19.14 -2.80
CA GLU A 119 13.80 -19.69 -3.72
C GLU A 119 13.09 -18.57 -4.49
N ILE A 120 12.69 -17.50 -3.79
CA ILE A 120 12.06 -16.33 -4.40
C ILE A 120 13.01 -15.69 -5.42
N VAL A 121 14.29 -15.50 -5.07
CA VAL A 121 15.32 -14.95 -5.97
C VAL A 121 15.47 -15.84 -7.20
N SER A 122 15.49 -17.17 -7.03
CA SER A 122 15.57 -18.13 -8.14
C SER A 122 14.39 -17.99 -9.09
N VAL A 123 13.15 -17.84 -8.57
CA VAL A 123 11.94 -17.63 -9.39
C VAL A 123 11.98 -16.28 -10.11
N LEU A 124 12.50 -15.24 -9.47
CA LEU A 124 12.60 -13.92 -10.09
C LEU A 124 13.64 -13.85 -11.20
N THR A 125 14.74 -14.57 -11.07
CA THR A 125 15.85 -14.57 -12.05
C THR A 125 15.69 -15.60 -13.17
N SER A 126 14.86 -16.63 -12.97
CA SER A 126 14.59 -17.65 -13.99
C SER A 126 13.98 -17.03 -15.24
N ARG A 127 14.43 -17.48 -16.42
CA ARG A 127 13.89 -16.98 -17.69
C ARG A 127 12.46 -17.43 -17.91
N ASN A 128 12.15 -18.71 -17.59
CA ASN A 128 10.83 -19.35 -17.66
C ASN A 128 10.19 -19.27 -19.07
N ALA A 129 10.98 -19.43 -20.11
CA ALA A 129 10.46 -19.43 -21.48
C ALA A 129 9.72 -20.74 -21.77
N LEU A 130 8.39 -20.68 -21.83
CA LEU A 130 7.58 -21.84 -22.18
C LEU A 130 7.59 -22.09 -23.69
N THR A 131 7.93 -23.33 -24.10
CA THR A 131 7.81 -23.78 -25.46
C THR A 131 7.10 -25.12 -25.51
N VAL A 132 6.22 -25.29 -26.50
CA VAL A 132 5.59 -26.58 -26.84
C VAL A 132 6.28 -27.14 -28.06
N ARG A 133 6.75 -28.37 -27.97
CA ARG A 133 7.63 -28.97 -29.01
C ARG A 133 7.18 -30.35 -29.44
N ASP A 134 7.67 -30.72 -30.61
CA ASP A 134 7.49 -32.04 -31.20
C ASP A 134 8.44 -33.05 -30.56
N GLY A 135 7.90 -34.06 -29.88
CA GLY A 135 8.65 -35.11 -29.23
C GLY A 135 9.39 -34.68 -27.97
N ILE A 136 10.16 -35.60 -27.37
CA ILE A 136 10.84 -35.44 -26.09
C ILE A 136 12.38 -35.43 -26.23
N ALA A 137 12.90 -35.30 -27.45
CA ALA A 137 14.32 -35.38 -27.72
C ALA A 137 15.06 -34.15 -27.18
N SER A 138 16.18 -34.40 -26.54
CA SER A 138 17.12 -33.37 -26.05
C SER A 138 18.54 -33.66 -26.52
N ASP A 139 19.38 -32.62 -26.57
CA ASP A 139 20.82 -32.77 -26.87
C ASP A 139 21.61 -33.26 -25.63
N GLU A 140 22.92 -33.40 -25.77
CA GLU A 140 23.82 -33.82 -24.67
C GLU A 140 23.86 -32.82 -23.51
N GLN A 141 23.45 -31.57 -23.75
CA GLN A 141 23.33 -30.52 -22.75
C GLN A 141 21.91 -30.40 -22.15
N GLY A 142 21.01 -31.33 -22.48
CA GLY A 142 19.63 -31.34 -22.00
C GLY A 142 18.69 -30.34 -22.69
N ARG A 143 19.15 -29.65 -23.76
CA ARG A 143 18.32 -28.68 -24.48
C ARG A 143 17.36 -29.41 -25.44
N PRO A 144 16.09 -28.99 -25.48
CA PRO A 144 15.12 -29.61 -26.36
C PRO A 144 15.45 -29.42 -27.86
N THR A 145 15.49 -30.48 -28.62
CA THR A 145 15.83 -30.47 -30.06
C THR A 145 14.62 -30.53 -30.96
N GLY A 146 13.41 -30.80 -30.41
CA GLY A 146 12.17 -30.89 -31.19
C GLY A 146 11.78 -29.57 -31.85
N GLU A 147 11.05 -29.64 -32.98
CA GLU A 147 10.47 -28.46 -33.62
C GLU A 147 9.56 -27.70 -32.65
N ILE A 148 9.65 -26.36 -32.62
CA ILE A 148 8.78 -25.54 -31.81
C ILE A 148 7.40 -25.47 -32.47
N LEU A 149 6.39 -25.97 -31.81
CA LEU A 149 5.01 -25.95 -32.24
C LEU A 149 4.26 -24.71 -31.78
N LEU A 150 4.47 -24.33 -30.52
CA LEU A 150 3.94 -23.08 -29.90
C LEU A 150 5.02 -22.37 -29.15
N GLU A 151 4.97 -21.05 -29.24
CA GLU A 151 5.76 -20.11 -28.44
C GLU A 151 4.88 -19.41 -27.42
N GLU A 152 5.48 -18.70 -26.49
CA GLU A 152 4.77 -17.95 -25.44
C GLU A 152 3.72 -16.97 -25.98
N LYS A 153 3.97 -16.38 -27.17
CA LYS A 153 3.01 -15.46 -27.83
C LYS A 153 1.69 -16.14 -28.24
N ASP A 154 1.71 -17.47 -28.42
CA ASP A 154 0.55 -18.27 -28.81
C ASP A 154 -0.32 -18.64 -27.58
N ILE A 155 0.14 -18.31 -26.35
CA ILE A 155 -0.52 -18.63 -25.08
C ILE A 155 -1.13 -17.35 -24.50
N VAL A 156 -2.42 -17.39 -24.14
CA VAL A 156 -3.14 -16.28 -23.51
C VAL A 156 -2.99 -16.33 -22.00
N SER A 157 -3.24 -17.51 -21.42
CA SER A 157 -3.20 -17.73 -19.96
C SER A 157 -3.05 -19.20 -19.62
N ALA A 158 -2.66 -19.45 -18.36
CA ALA A 158 -2.62 -20.78 -17.77
C ALA A 158 -3.45 -20.77 -16.47
N GLN A 159 -4.18 -21.86 -16.21
CA GLN A 159 -4.99 -22.03 -15.00
C GLN A 159 -4.78 -23.42 -14.40
N ALA A 160 -4.55 -23.47 -13.09
CA ALA A 160 -4.58 -24.71 -12.35
C ALA A 160 -6.04 -25.23 -12.29
N SER A 161 -6.25 -26.48 -12.61
CA SER A 161 -7.54 -27.15 -12.63
C SER A 161 -7.44 -28.50 -11.93
N GLY A 162 -8.36 -28.75 -11.00
CA GLY A 162 -8.49 -30.07 -10.35
C GLY A 162 -9.68 -30.83 -10.95
N ASP A 163 -9.44 -32.05 -11.40
CA ASP A 163 -10.48 -32.94 -11.80
C ASP A 163 -10.94 -33.78 -10.58
N ARG A 164 -12.20 -33.66 -10.22
CA ARG A 164 -12.79 -34.34 -9.06
C ARG A 164 -12.98 -35.84 -9.30
N ASP A 165 -13.13 -36.26 -10.53
CA ASP A 165 -13.41 -37.66 -10.88
C ASP A 165 -12.13 -38.49 -10.88
N THR A 166 -11.02 -37.91 -11.35
CA THR A 166 -9.70 -38.55 -11.40
C THR A 166 -8.79 -38.18 -10.22
N ASN A 167 -9.18 -37.19 -9.39
CA ASN A 167 -8.37 -36.61 -8.33
C ASN A 167 -6.99 -36.17 -8.80
N THR A 168 -6.89 -35.74 -10.08
CA THR A 168 -5.65 -35.25 -10.68
C THR A 168 -5.69 -33.73 -10.76
N ILE A 169 -4.53 -33.10 -10.54
CA ILE A 169 -4.34 -31.67 -10.66
C ILE A 169 -3.52 -31.43 -11.94
N SER A 170 -3.96 -30.49 -12.74
CA SER A 170 -3.36 -30.16 -14.02
C SER A 170 -3.33 -28.65 -14.25
N VAL A 171 -2.54 -28.18 -15.21
CA VAL A 171 -2.54 -26.79 -15.64
C VAL A 171 -3.04 -26.72 -17.07
N ARG A 172 -4.19 -26.09 -17.27
CA ARG A 172 -4.82 -25.88 -18.58
C ARG A 172 -4.27 -24.59 -19.20
N LEU A 173 -3.82 -24.70 -20.45
CA LEU A 173 -3.39 -23.56 -21.25
C LEU A 173 -4.56 -23.04 -22.09
N SER A 174 -4.79 -21.74 -22.05
CA SER A 174 -5.68 -21.04 -22.97
C SER A 174 -4.82 -20.47 -24.10
N LEU A 175 -5.09 -20.85 -25.33
CA LEU A 175 -4.32 -20.47 -26.51
C LEU A 175 -5.00 -19.30 -27.25
N THR A 176 -4.24 -18.56 -28.05
CA THR A 176 -4.79 -17.63 -29.04
C THR A 176 -5.50 -18.43 -30.14
N GLU A 177 -6.33 -17.80 -30.97
CA GLU A 177 -6.97 -18.48 -32.13
C GLU A 177 -5.93 -19.08 -33.06
N ASP A 178 -4.83 -18.37 -33.34
CA ASP A 178 -3.71 -18.87 -34.15
C ASP A 178 -2.97 -20.02 -33.45
N GLY A 179 -2.73 -19.86 -32.12
CA GLY A 179 -2.11 -20.89 -31.28
C GLY A 179 -2.94 -22.17 -31.22
N GLN A 180 -4.27 -22.08 -31.10
CA GLN A 180 -5.16 -23.24 -31.09
C GLN A 180 -5.11 -23.95 -32.43
N SER A 181 -5.16 -23.20 -33.53
CA SER A 181 -5.06 -23.77 -34.88
C SER A 181 -3.74 -24.52 -35.11
N LYS A 182 -2.61 -23.93 -34.65
CA LYS A 182 -1.29 -24.58 -34.71
C LYS A 182 -1.23 -25.84 -33.86
N PHE A 183 -1.82 -25.80 -32.65
CA PHE A 183 -1.84 -26.91 -31.71
C PHE A 183 -2.63 -28.07 -32.29
N ASP A 184 -3.84 -27.83 -32.82
CA ASP A 184 -4.73 -28.85 -33.40
C ASP A 184 -4.10 -29.51 -34.64
N ALA A 185 -3.50 -28.70 -35.52
CA ALA A 185 -2.78 -29.19 -36.69
C ALA A 185 -1.55 -30.06 -36.32
N ALA A 186 -0.81 -29.62 -35.30
CA ALA A 186 0.34 -30.38 -34.78
C ALA A 186 -0.10 -31.66 -34.08
N ALA A 187 -1.15 -31.62 -33.27
CA ALA A 187 -1.70 -32.79 -32.59
C ALA A 187 -2.15 -33.86 -33.59
N ALA A 188 -2.89 -33.49 -34.65
CA ALA A 188 -3.33 -34.42 -35.71
C ALA A 188 -2.13 -35.03 -36.42
N ARG A 189 -1.16 -34.21 -36.86
CA ARG A 189 0.06 -34.68 -37.54
C ARG A 189 0.86 -35.67 -36.70
N LEU A 190 1.02 -35.36 -35.41
CA LEU A 190 1.82 -36.18 -34.51
C LEU A 190 1.09 -37.45 -34.05
N ALA A 191 -0.23 -37.43 -33.96
CA ALA A 191 -1.03 -38.60 -33.70
C ALA A 191 -0.88 -39.68 -34.85
N GLU A 192 -0.90 -39.23 -36.11
CA GLU A 192 -0.63 -40.10 -37.26
C GLU A 192 0.80 -40.69 -37.25
N ALA A 193 1.78 -39.87 -36.81
CA ALA A 193 3.16 -40.27 -36.69
C ALA A 193 3.48 -41.11 -35.44
N GLY A 194 2.52 -41.27 -34.51
CA GLY A 194 2.70 -41.96 -33.23
C GLY A 194 3.65 -41.22 -32.27
N ARG A 195 3.79 -39.92 -32.42
CA ARG A 195 4.66 -39.05 -31.62
C ARG A 195 3.82 -38.20 -30.67
N ASN A 196 4.44 -37.73 -29.58
CA ASN A 196 3.80 -36.93 -28.54
C ASN A 196 4.25 -35.48 -28.62
N ILE A 197 3.46 -34.60 -28.02
CA ILE A 197 3.79 -33.20 -27.82
C ILE A 197 4.48 -33.09 -26.45
N SER A 198 5.53 -32.28 -26.32
CA SER A 198 6.22 -32.02 -25.09
C SER A 198 6.15 -30.53 -24.72
N VAL A 199 6.01 -30.26 -23.43
CA VAL A 199 5.98 -28.91 -22.90
C VAL A 199 7.28 -28.71 -22.12
N TRP A 200 8.00 -27.70 -22.52
CA TRP A 200 9.32 -27.34 -21.94
C TRP A 200 9.30 -25.94 -21.35
N MET A 201 9.92 -25.79 -20.21
CA MET A 201 10.23 -24.49 -19.63
C MET A 201 11.75 -24.33 -19.59
N ASP A 202 12.27 -23.40 -20.37
CA ASP A 202 13.68 -23.29 -20.68
C ASP A 202 14.24 -24.63 -21.23
N ASN A 203 15.08 -25.34 -20.45
CA ASN A 203 15.65 -26.63 -20.80
C ASN A 203 15.04 -27.79 -20.01
N GLN A 204 14.01 -27.55 -19.22
CA GLN A 204 13.37 -28.58 -18.39
C GLN A 204 12.08 -29.07 -19.02
N LEU A 205 11.96 -30.40 -19.18
CA LEU A 205 10.73 -31.05 -19.60
C LEU A 205 9.72 -30.99 -18.44
N ILE A 206 8.60 -30.28 -18.65
CA ILE A 206 7.54 -30.12 -17.65
C ILE A 206 6.48 -31.21 -17.81
N SER A 207 6.07 -31.51 -19.05
CA SER A 207 5.00 -32.47 -19.30
C SER A 207 5.07 -33.04 -20.74
N VAL A 208 4.40 -34.17 -20.91
CA VAL A 208 4.19 -34.80 -22.22
C VAL A 208 2.70 -34.96 -22.46
N ILE A 209 2.20 -34.34 -23.51
CA ILE A 209 0.82 -34.45 -23.96
C ILE A 209 0.74 -35.60 -24.96
N TYR A 210 0.00 -36.64 -24.62
CA TYR A 210 -0.17 -37.83 -25.47
C TYR A 210 -1.21 -37.57 -26.55
N THR A 211 -0.79 -37.63 -27.81
CA THR A 211 -1.64 -37.34 -28.98
C THR A 211 -2.60 -38.44 -29.36
N ARG A 212 -2.47 -39.67 -28.80
CA ARG A 212 -3.32 -40.81 -29.08
C ARG A 212 -4.70 -40.75 -28.44
N ASN A 213 -4.89 -39.87 -27.49
CA ASN A 213 -6.15 -39.69 -26.79
C ASN A 213 -6.89 -38.51 -27.42
N GLU A 214 -7.97 -38.76 -28.13
CA GLU A 214 -8.83 -37.70 -28.67
C GLU A 214 -10.01 -37.40 -27.73
N PRO A 215 -10.36 -36.14 -27.51
CA PRO A 215 -9.69 -34.91 -28.01
C PRO A 215 -8.37 -34.58 -27.27
N VAL A 216 -7.36 -34.12 -28.03
CA VAL A 216 -6.10 -33.65 -27.46
C VAL A 216 -6.32 -32.24 -26.92
N GLU A 217 -6.22 -32.08 -25.64
CA GLU A 217 -6.34 -30.76 -24.99
C GLU A 217 -4.97 -30.22 -24.62
N PRO A 218 -4.77 -28.88 -24.68
CA PRO A 218 -3.52 -28.25 -24.25
C PRO A 218 -3.46 -28.16 -22.71
N VAL A 219 -3.26 -29.31 -22.07
CA VAL A 219 -3.25 -29.45 -20.61
C VAL A 219 -1.92 -30.05 -20.18
N ILE A 220 -1.26 -29.38 -19.29
CA ILE A 220 -0.03 -29.84 -18.66
C ILE A 220 -0.40 -30.75 -17.49
N THR A 221 -0.08 -32.04 -17.64
CA THR A 221 -0.35 -33.08 -16.65
C THR A 221 0.96 -33.52 -15.96
N GLY A 222 0.89 -33.92 -14.72
CA GLY A 222 2.04 -34.38 -13.92
C GLY A 222 1.65 -34.68 -12.49
N GLU A 223 2.61 -35.02 -11.66
CA GLU A 223 2.41 -35.20 -10.22
C GLU A 223 2.36 -33.86 -9.50
N PHE A 224 1.34 -33.04 -9.82
CA PHE A 224 1.18 -31.72 -9.21
C PHE A 224 0.39 -31.79 -7.89
N THR A 225 0.85 -31.04 -6.89
CA THR A 225 0.04 -30.59 -5.78
C THR A 225 -0.75 -29.34 -6.21
N ALA A 226 -1.79 -28.97 -5.45
CA ALA A 226 -2.53 -27.73 -5.74
C ALA A 226 -1.60 -26.51 -5.78
N ASP A 227 -0.68 -26.43 -4.84
CA ASP A 227 0.27 -25.30 -4.74
C ASP A 227 1.25 -25.29 -5.91
N SER A 228 1.81 -26.44 -6.31
CA SER A 228 2.75 -26.49 -7.44
C SER A 228 2.09 -26.20 -8.78
N ALA A 229 0.83 -26.62 -8.98
CA ALA A 229 0.07 -26.29 -10.18
C ALA A 229 -0.27 -24.79 -10.26
N ILE A 230 -0.64 -24.18 -9.12
CA ILE A 230 -0.88 -22.74 -9.03
C ILE A 230 0.41 -21.96 -9.33
N ARG A 231 1.55 -22.38 -8.77
CA ARG A 231 2.86 -21.77 -9.06
C ARG A 231 3.22 -21.86 -10.54
N LEU A 232 3.10 -23.05 -11.14
CA LEU A 232 3.39 -23.25 -12.56
C LEU A 232 2.50 -22.40 -13.46
N ALA A 233 1.21 -22.34 -13.17
CA ALA A 233 0.28 -21.46 -13.88
C ALA A 233 0.67 -19.97 -13.72
N ALA A 234 1.10 -19.57 -12.54
CA ALA A 234 1.58 -18.23 -12.25
C ALA A 234 2.86 -17.90 -13.05
N GLU A 235 3.83 -18.79 -13.09
CA GLU A 235 5.08 -18.64 -13.85
C GLU A 235 4.80 -18.49 -15.34
N ILE A 236 3.89 -19.29 -15.91
CA ILE A 236 3.47 -19.18 -17.31
C ILE A 236 2.78 -17.84 -17.57
N ASN A 237 1.88 -17.42 -16.69
CA ASN A 237 1.15 -16.14 -16.82
C ASN A 237 2.04 -14.91 -16.64
N ALA A 238 3.10 -15.01 -15.85
CA ALA A 238 4.06 -13.93 -15.64
C ALA A 238 4.93 -13.65 -16.87
N ARG A 239 4.95 -14.56 -17.82
CA ARG A 239 5.77 -14.56 -19.05
C ARG A 239 7.27 -14.69 -18.80
N SER A 240 8.02 -14.94 -19.86
CA SER A 240 9.48 -15.01 -19.82
C SER A 240 10.09 -13.62 -19.65
N LEU A 241 11.25 -13.58 -18.97
CA LEU A 241 12.06 -12.38 -18.92
C LEU A 241 12.62 -12.06 -20.33
N PRO A 242 12.54 -10.79 -20.77
CA PRO A 242 13.07 -10.39 -22.07
C PRO A 242 14.60 -10.46 -22.15
N LEU A 243 15.26 -10.54 -20.99
CA LEU A 243 16.72 -10.69 -20.84
C LEU A 243 17.03 -11.58 -19.63
N SER A 244 18.18 -12.27 -19.69
CA SER A 244 18.67 -13.02 -18.54
C SER A 244 19.16 -12.06 -17.46
N LEU A 245 18.66 -12.22 -16.25
CA LEU A 245 19.04 -11.43 -15.08
C LEU A 245 19.78 -12.30 -14.09
N THR A 246 20.85 -11.74 -13.52
CA THR A 246 21.59 -12.33 -12.40
C THR A 246 21.44 -11.48 -11.16
N ALA A 247 21.33 -12.13 -10.01
CA ALA A 247 21.38 -11.44 -8.73
C ALA A 247 22.84 -11.07 -8.43
N GLU A 248 23.14 -9.77 -8.41
CA GLU A 248 24.49 -9.28 -8.09
C GLU A 248 24.65 -9.15 -6.59
N ASP A 249 23.68 -8.56 -5.93
CA ASP A 249 23.67 -8.38 -4.49
C ASP A 249 22.27 -8.61 -3.96
N PHE A 250 22.20 -9.27 -2.82
CA PHE A 250 20.96 -9.47 -2.13
C PHE A 250 21.15 -9.15 -0.65
N SER A 251 20.45 -8.15 -0.20
CA SER A 251 20.51 -7.64 1.15
C SER A 251 19.21 -7.93 1.88
N VAL A 252 19.33 -8.65 2.99
CA VAL A 252 18.19 -8.83 3.90
C VAL A 252 18.13 -7.62 4.82
N ILE A 253 17.08 -6.82 4.67
CA ILE A 253 16.81 -5.73 5.60
C ILE A 253 16.36 -6.36 6.91
N SER A 254 17.23 -6.30 7.93
CA SER A 254 16.96 -6.96 9.21
C SER A 254 15.69 -6.40 9.86
N PRO A 255 14.70 -7.27 10.21
CA PRO A 255 13.50 -6.86 10.92
C PRO A 255 13.81 -6.21 12.28
N ALA A 256 14.98 -6.52 12.86
CA ALA A 256 15.40 -5.99 14.15
C ALA A 256 15.61 -4.48 14.16
N GLN A 257 16.00 -3.88 13.03
CA GLN A 257 16.15 -2.42 12.91
C GLN A 257 14.76 -1.76 12.70
N GLY A 258 13.92 -2.31 11.81
CA GLY A 258 12.61 -1.75 11.50
C GLY A 258 11.61 -1.89 12.64
N SER A 259 11.42 -3.08 13.20
CA SER A 259 10.46 -3.32 14.29
C SER A 259 10.85 -2.61 15.59
N GLN A 260 12.16 -2.57 15.94
CA GLN A 260 12.62 -1.79 17.08
C GLN A 260 12.42 -0.29 16.88
N MET A 261 12.65 0.22 15.68
CA MET A 261 12.44 1.62 15.35
C MET A 261 10.97 2.00 15.50
N LEU A 262 10.04 1.19 14.97
CA LEU A 262 8.60 1.41 15.11
C LEU A 262 8.17 1.44 16.58
N ILE A 263 8.58 0.44 17.37
CA ILE A 263 8.29 0.38 18.81
C ILE A 263 8.85 1.60 19.55
N THR A 264 10.09 1.99 19.22
CA THR A 264 10.74 3.15 19.84
C THR A 264 10.02 4.46 19.48
N LEU A 265 9.64 4.62 18.21
CA LEU A 265 8.86 5.78 17.74
C LEU A 265 7.48 5.83 18.43
N CYS A 266 6.77 4.72 18.50
CA CYS A 266 5.46 4.65 19.17
C CYS A 266 5.58 4.97 20.68
N ARG A 267 6.60 4.46 21.36
CA ARG A 267 6.85 4.78 22.79
C ARG A 267 7.20 6.25 22.98
N SER A 268 8.07 6.80 22.14
CA SER A 268 8.46 8.22 22.22
C SER A 268 7.30 9.15 21.90
N ALA A 269 6.50 8.82 20.87
CA ALA A 269 5.28 9.56 20.54
C ALA A 269 4.25 9.49 21.68
N GLY A 270 4.05 8.31 22.28
CA GLY A 270 3.17 8.12 23.43
C GLY A 270 3.60 8.96 24.65
N LEU A 271 4.90 8.95 24.97
CA LEU A 271 5.45 9.80 26.03
C LEU A 271 5.26 11.29 25.73
N GLY A 272 5.53 11.70 24.49
CA GLY A 272 5.31 13.08 24.04
C GLY A 272 3.85 13.50 24.16
N LEU A 273 2.90 12.64 23.79
CA LEU A 273 1.46 12.89 23.93
C LEU A 273 1.03 13.02 25.41
N ILE A 274 1.59 12.21 26.30
CA ILE A 274 1.33 12.31 27.75
C ILE A 274 1.83 13.66 28.30
N LEU A 275 3.06 14.04 27.96
CA LEU A 275 3.61 15.33 28.38
C LEU A 275 2.79 16.50 27.84
N LEU A 276 2.39 16.42 26.58
CA LEU A 276 1.51 17.40 25.95
C LEU A 276 0.13 17.46 26.64
N ALA A 277 -0.44 16.30 27.00
CA ALA A 277 -1.72 16.24 27.72
C ALA A 277 -1.63 16.95 29.06
N VAL A 278 -0.58 16.67 29.84
CA VAL A 278 -0.35 17.38 31.13
C VAL A 278 -0.23 18.87 30.90
N LEU A 279 0.57 19.34 29.94
CA LEU A 279 0.77 20.75 29.64
C LEU A 279 -0.55 21.43 29.21
N MET A 280 -1.30 20.80 28.27
CA MET A 280 -2.56 21.38 27.79
C MET A 280 -3.62 21.47 28.89
N LEU A 281 -3.74 20.44 29.73
CA LEU A 281 -4.68 20.49 30.87
C LEU A 281 -4.27 21.52 31.93
N ALA A 282 -2.97 21.63 32.22
CA ALA A 282 -2.48 22.58 33.19
C ALA A 282 -2.65 24.05 32.77
N LEU A 283 -2.34 24.35 31.49
CA LEU A 283 -2.38 25.73 30.98
C LEU A 283 -3.79 26.14 30.50
N TYR A 284 -4.50 25.24 29.81
CA TYR A 284 -5.74 25.58 29.11
C TYR A 284 -6.99 24.91 29.69
N ARG A 285 -6.84 24.09 30.75
CA ARG A 285 -7.97 23.50 31.50
C ARG A 285 -8.99 22.83 30.54
N LEU A 286 -10.22 23.34 30.48
CA LEU A 286 -11.31 22.77 29.68
C LEU A 286 -11.08 22.86 28.15
N PRO A 287 -10.65 24.03 27.60
CA PRO A 287 -10.19 24.08 26.20
C PRO A 287 -9.06 23.11 25.90
N GLY A 288 -8.13 22.90 26.83
CA GLY A 288 -7.07 21.91 26.70
C GLY A 288 -7.60 20.48 26.62
N ALA A 289 -8.58 20.12 27.43
CA ALA A 289 -9.21 18.79 27.39
C ALA A 289 -9.93 18.53 26.04
N VAL A 290 -10.66 19.52 25.52
CA VAL A 290 -11.31 19.41 24.20
C VAL A 290 -10.27 19.33 23.08
N GLY A 291 -9.19 20.12 23.17
CA GLY A 291 -8.08 20.07 22.23
C GLY A 291 -7.41 18.69 22.20
N LEU A 292 -7.19 18.06 23.35
CA LEU A 292 -6.67 16.68 23.42
C LEU A 292 -7.61 15.66 22.77
N ALA A 293 -8.89 15.74 23.05
CA ALA A 293 -9.89 14.87 22.38
C ALA A 293 -9.85 15.07 20.86
N ALA A 294 -9.74 16.31 20.39
CA ALA A 294 -9.62 16.61 18.97
C ALA A 294 -8.33 16.05 18.35
N LEU A 295 -7.21 16.08 19.08
CA LEU A 295 -5.95 15.48 18.63
C LEU A 295 -6.04 13.95 18.50
N VAL A 296 -6.72 13.27 19.43
CA VAL A 296 -6.97 11.84 19.33
C VAL A 296 -7.79 11.52 18.07
N ILE A 297 -8.88 12.26 17.83
CA ILE A 297 -9.70 12.12 16.63
C ILE A 297 -8.89 12.41 15.36
N GLN A 298 -8.00 13.41 15.38
CA GLN A 298 -7.11 13.71 14.27
C GLN A 298 -6.20 12.52 13.95
N LEU A 299 -5.59 11.92 14.95
CA LEU A 299 -4.75 10.74 14.79
C LEU A 299 -5.54 9.56 14.21
N GLU A 300 -6.72 9.28 14.78
CA GLU A 300 -7.62 8.22 14.28
C GLU A 300 -8.00 8.43 12.81
N LEU A 301 -8.40 9.63 12.41
CA LEU A 301 -8.75 9.97 11.03
C LEU A 301 -7.56 9.83 10.09
N THR A 302 -6.36 10.23 10.55
CA THR A 302 -5.14 10.12 9.75
C THR A 302 -4.75 8.65 9.55
N LEU A 303 -4.80 7.83 10.60
CA LEU A 303 -4.55 6.39 10.51
C LEU A 303 -5.60 5.69 9.63
N ALA A 304 -6.87 6.06 9.77
CA ALA A 304 -7.95 5.53 8.93
C ALA A 304 -7.75 5.83 7.44
N ALA A 305 -7.09 6.93 7.10
CA ALA A 305 -6.73 7.20 5.70
C ALA A 305 -5.70 6.19 5.18
N PHE A 306 -4.72 5.78 6.00
CA PHE A 306 -3.73 4.76 5.62
C PHE A 306 -4.31 3.34 5.55
N THR A 307 -5.33 3.01 6.32
CA THR A 307 -5.99 1.69 6.25
C THR A 307 -6.88 1.53 5.01
N GLY A 308 -7.11 2.61 4.23
CA GLY A 308 -8.02 2.60 3.09
C GLY A 308 -9.50 2.60 3.50
N LEU A 309 -9.83 3.03 4.72
CA LEU A 309 -11.21 3.23 5.17
C LEU A 309 -11.91 4.31 4.34
N VAL A 310 -11.15 5.23 3.74
CA VAL A 310 -11.66 6.24 2.82
C VAL A 310 -11.67 5.63 1.40
N PRO A 311 -12.83 5.25 0.85
CA PRO A 311 -12.94 4.46 -0.39
C PRO A 311 -12.47 5.20 -1.66
N LEU A 312 -12.15 6.48 -1.56
CA LEU A 312 -11.70 7.34 -2.66
C LEU A 312 -10.20 7.25 -2.94
N VAL A 313 -9.42 6.66 -2.02
CA VAL A 313 -7.95 6.63 -2.11
C VAL A 313 -7.47 5.20 -1.90
N GLN A 314 -6.58 4.73 -2.77
CA GLN A 314 -5.92 3.45 -2.55
C GLN A 314 -5.04 3.51 -1.29
N PRO A 315 -4.96 2.43 -0.50
CA PRO A 315 -4.15 2.41 0.70
C PRO A 315 -2.67 2.65 0.34
N VAL A 316 -2.10 3.70 0.93
CA VAL A 316 -0.70 4.08 0.76
C VAL A 316 0.15 3.32 1.77
N GLN A 317 1.35 2.94 1.38
CA GLN A 317 2.31 2.30 2.27
C GLN A 317 2.77 3.28 3.34
N LEU A 318 2.68 2.89 4.62
CA LEU A 318 3.19 3.68 5.73
C LEU A 318 4.69 3.40 5.91
N THR A 319 5.50 4.41 5.67
CA THR A 319 6.96 4.38 5.85
C THR A 319 7.37 5.16 7.08
N VAL A 320 8.66 5.09 7.45
CA VAL A 320 9.22 5.95 8.52
C VAL A 320 8.97 7.43 8.21
N SER A 321 9.14 7.85 6.97
CA SER A 321 8.84 9.21 6.53
C SER A 321 7.36 9.57 6.72
N GLY A 322 6.44 8.63 6.41
CA GLY A 322 5.01 8.81 6.68
C GLY A 322 4.69 9.00 8.17
N LEU A 323 5.36 8.25 9.05
CA LEU A 323 5.23 8.46 10.51
C LEU A 323 5.68 9.86 10.93
N PHE A 324 6.77 10.38 10.36
CA PHE A 324 7.17 11.77 10.60
C PHE A 324 6.13 12.78 10.09
N GLY A 325 5.49 12.49 8.95
CA GLY A 325 4.37 13.29 8.44
C GLY A 325 3.18 13.32 9.41
N ILE A 326 2.82 12.17 10.00
CA ILE A 326 1.77 12.08 11.03
C ILE A 326 2.16 12.93 12.24
N LEU A 327 3.39 12.80 12.77
CA LEU A 327 3.86 13.57 13.90
C LEU A 327 3.86 15.07 13.64
N LEU A 328 4.27 15.49 12.44
CA LEU A 328 4.24 16.89 12.02
C LEU A 328 2.82 17.46 12.06
N THR A 329 1.86 16.73 11.52
CA THR A 329 0.46 17.19 11.51
C THR A 329 -0.19 17.16 12.88
N MET A 330 0.22 16.26 13.78
CA MET A 330 -0.15 16.33 15.19
C MET A 330 0.33 17.65 15.82
N GLY A 331 1.55 18.10 15.49
CA GLY A 331 2.06 19.43 15.89
C GLY A 331 1.15 20.57 15.40
N PHE A 332 0.63 20.48 14.18
CA PHE A 332 -0.36 21.46 13.67
C PHE A 332 -1.66 21.43 14.47
N GLY A 333 -2.14 20.24 14.85
CA GLY A 333 -3.32 20.08 15.69
C GLY A 333 -3.16 20.71 17.08
N VAL A 334 -1.98 20.53 17.68
CA VAL A 334 -1.62 21.20 18.94
C VAL A 334 -1.65 22.72 18.79
N ASN A 335 -0.99 23.25 17.76
CA ASN A 335 -0.98 24.69 17.47
C ASN A 335 -2.39 25.24 17.27
N THR A 336 -3.25 24.51 16.54
CA THR A 336 -4.65 24.85 16.34
C THR A 336 -5.40 24.95 17.68
N SER A 337 -5.26 23.95 18.53
CA SER A 337 -5.94 23.85 19.82
C SER A 337 -5.48 24.94 20.78
N VAL A 338 -4.17 25.20 20.83
CA VAL A 338 -3.56 26.29 21.66
C VAL A 338 -4.05 27.64 21.18
N ASN A 339 -3.97 27.95 19.89
CA ASN A 339 -4.44 29.24 19.36
C ASN A 339 -5.92 29.45 19.62
N THR A 340 -6.75 28.41 19.50
CA THR A 340 -8.17 28.49 19.83
C THR A 340 -8.39 28.83 21.30
N ALA A 341 -7.67 28.15 22.21
CA ALA A 341 -7.75 28.38 23.62
C ALA A 341 -7.32 29.83 24.00
N GLU A 342 -6.21 30.31 23.41
CA GLU A 342 -5.74 31.69 23.64
C GLU A 342 -6.71 32.74 23.10
N HIS A 343 -7.32 32.50 21.93
CA HIS A 343 -8.36 33.42 21.41
C HIS A 343 -9.61 33.45 22.30
N ILE A 344 -10.08 32.27 22.78
CA ILE A 344 -11.19 32.21 23.73
C ILE A 344 -10.86 33.00 25.00
N LYS A 345 -9.67 32.80 25.57
CA LYS A 345 -9.18 33.48 26.76
C LYS A 345 -9.10 34.98 26.54
N ALA A 346 -8.55 35.42 25.41
CA ALA A 346 -8.44 36.87 25.10
C ALA A 346 -9.82 37.55 25.05
N GLU A 347 -10.82 36.91 24.43
CA GLU A 347 -12.21 37.42 24.37
C GLU A 347 -12.86 37.47 25.76
N LEU A 348 -12.61 36.46 26.61
CA LEU A 348 -13.10 36.47 28.00
C LEU A 348 -12.46 37.56 28.84
N LEU A 349 -11.15 37.78 28.71
CA LEU A 349 -10.45 38.87 29.39
C LEU A 349 -10.91 40.26 28.91
N GLY A 350 -11.39 40.36 27.65
CA GLY A 350 -12.03 41.53 27.06
C GLY A 350 -13.47 41.75 27.53
N GLY A 351 -13.97 40.98 28.51
CA GLY A 351 -15.31 41.14 29.09
C GLY A 351 -16.45 40.59 28.23
N ARG A 352 -16.15 39.82 27.21
CA ARG A 352 -17.17 39.15 26.35
C ARG A 352 -17.78 37.95 27.07
N ASN A 353 -19.05 37.67 26.75
CA ASN A 353 -19.70 36.48 27.31
C ASN A 353 -19.12 35.18 26.72
N LEU A 354 -19.21 34.08 27.49
CA LEU A 354 -18.63 32.77 27.15
C LEU A 354 -19.07 32.24 25.80
N ASP A 355 -20.36 32.32 25.46
CA ASP A 355 -20.87 31.81 24.19
C ASP A 355 -20.30 32.60 22.99
N TYR A 356 -20.10 33.91 23.15
CA TYR A 356 -19.45 34.74 22.14
C TYR A 356 -17.95 34.41 22.03
N ALA A 357 -17.24 34.34 23.17
CA ALA A 357 -15.81 34.05 23.21
C ALA A 357 -15.47 32.72 22.53
N VAL A 358 -16.24 31.67 22.80
CA VAL A 358 -16.06 30.38 22.16
C VAL A 358 -16.28 30.48 20.63
N ASN A 359 -17.40 31.01 20.17
CA ASN A 359 -17.69 31.10 18.75
C ASN A 359 -16.68 31.99 18.00
N HIS A 360 -16.27 33.11 18.58
CA HIS A 360 -15.35 34.06 17.96
C HIS A 360 -13.91 33.51 17.95
N GLY A 361 -13.49 32.84 19.04
CA GLY A 361 -12.20 32.20 19.16
C GLY A 361 -11.99 31.15 18.06
N PHE A 362 -12.94 30.24 17.85
CA PHE A 362 -12.85 29.26 16.78
C PHE A 362 -12.85 29.91 15.40
N LYS A 363 -13.73 30.89 15.14
CA LYS A 363 -13.77 31.58 13.85
C LYS A 363 -12.46 32.27 13.50
N ARG A 364 -11.81 32.92 14.48
CA ARG A 364 -10.53 33.61 14.29
C ARG A 364 -9.41 32.60 14.01
N THR A 365 -9.35 31.52 14.78
CA THR A 365 -8.38 30.43 14.56
C THR A 365 -8.54 29.81 13.18
N TYR A 366 -9.78 29.57 12.72
CA TYR A 366 -10.05 28.99 11.39
C TYR A 366 -9.42 29.82 10.27
N SER A 367 -9.59 31.15 10.29
CA SER A 367 -9.01 32.01 9.26
C SER A 367 -7.49 31.91 9.21
N THR A 368 -6.83 31.97 10.38
CA THR A 368 -5.37 31.86 10.48
C THR A 368 -4.85 30.48 10.00
N LEU A 369 -5.59 29.42 10.35
CA LEU A 369 -5.25 28.08 9.94
C LEU A 369 -5.40 27.86 8.43
N PHE A 370 -6.49 28.39 7.86
CA PHE A 370 -6.74 28.28 6.43
C PHE A 370 -5.59 28.85 5.63
N ASP A 371 -5.12 30.04 5.99
CA ASP A 371 -4.00 30.70 5.32
C ASP A 371 -2.70 29.87 5.44
N GLY A 372 -2.38 29.41 6.65
CA GLY A 372 -1.17 28.61 6.90
C GLY A 372 -1.17 27.26 6.21
N HIS A 373 -2.28 26.52 6.32
CA HIS A 373 -2.39 25.19 5.70
C HIS A 373 -2.48 25.26 4.17
N THR A 374 -3.14 26.26 3.60
CA THR A 374 -3.21 26.47 2.16
C THR A 374 -1.80 26.72 1.60
N THR A 375 -1.00 27.57 2.26
CA THR A 375 0.38 27.80 1.86
C THR A 375 1.22 26.52 1.92
N LEU A 376 1.05 25.73 2.99
CA LEU A 376 1.76 24.46 3.14
C LEU A 376 1.35 23.44 2.07
N VAL A 377 0.06 23.27 1.81
CA VAL A 377 -0.45 22.36 0.75
C VAL A 377 0.12 22.76 -0.61
N PHE A 378 0.13 24.07 -0.91
CA PHE A 378 0.74 24.57 -2.14
C PHE A 378 2.24 24.24 -2.24
N LEU A 379 2.99 24.44 -1.14
CA LEU A 379 4.41 24.10 -1.07
C LEU A 379 4.65 22.59 -1.26
N LEU A 380 3.81 21.75 -0.64
CA LEU A 380 3.88 20.29 -0.77
C LEU A 380 3.61 19.83 -2.21
N ILE A 381 2.62 20.41 -2.88
CA ILE A 381 2.33 20.13 -4.28
C ILE A 381 3.53 20.55 -5.16
N LEU A 382 4.11 21.72 -4.92
CA LEU A 382 5.28 22.20 -5.64
C LEU A 382 6.51 21.29 -5.42
N LEU A 383 6.75 20.85 -4.18
CA LEU A 383 7.83 19.92 -3.87
C LEU A 383 7.64 18.57 -4.58
N LEU A 384 6.43 18.09 -4.61
CA LEU A 384 6.09 16.83 -5.26
C LEU A 384 6.30 16.92 -6.78
N THR A 385 5.85 17.99 -7.42
CA THR A 385 6.09 18.21 -8.86
C THR A 385 7.58 18.35 -9.18
N ALA A 386 8.37 18.97 -8.30
CA ALA A 386 9.81 19.09 -8.48
C ALA A 386 10.54 17.74 -8.40
N VAL A 387 10.14 16.86 -7.44
CA VAL A 387 10.80 15.56 -7.24
C VAL A 387 10.36 14.52 -8.27
N SER A 388 9.14 14.59 -8.78
CA SER A 388 8.64 13.65 -9.79
C SER A 388 9.19 13.87 -11.21
N GLY A 389 10.13 14.83 -11.40
CA GLY A 389 10.64 15.20 -12.74
C GLY A 389 9.60 15.85 -13.66
N PHE A 390 8.41 16.10 -13.16
CA PHE A 390 7.26 16.63 -13.88
C PHE A 390 7.43 18.09 -14.35
N VAL A 391 8.48 18.77 -13.89
CA VAL A 391 8.72 20.20 -14.19
C VAL A 391 9.18 20.44 -15.63
N THR A 392 9.63 19.38 -16.33
CA THR A 392 10.15 19.53 -17.71
C THR A 392 9.07 19.66 -18.78
N ASP A 393 7.81 19.26 -18.49
CA ASP A 393 6.70 19.31 -19.46
C ASP A 393 5.45 20.01 -18.90
N LEU A 394 5.60 21.29 -18.53
CA LEU A 394 4.57 22.08 -17.82
C LEU A 394 3.40 22.56 -18.68
N THR A 395 3.18 22.01 -19.85
CA THR A 395 2.29 22.67 -20.80
C THR A 395 0.79 22.43 -20.60
N TRP A 396 0.30 21.40 -19.85
CA TRP A 396 -1.17 21.14 -19.78
C TRP A 396 -1.64 20.31 -18.57
N LEU A 397 -1.23 20.62 -17.37
CA LEU A 397 -1.73 19.92 -16.17
C LEU A 397 -3.08 20.45 -15.70
N THR A 398 -4.13 19.66 -15.88
CA THR A 398 -5.36 19.90 -15.11
C THR A 398 -5.13 19.51 -13.64
N PRO A 399 -5.65 20.29 -12.68
CA PRO A 399 -5.47 19.98 -11.24
C PRO A 399 -5.87 18.56 -10.83
N ALA A 400 -6.84 17.96 -11.55
CA ALA A 400 -7.31 16.59 -11.30
C ALA A 400 -6.30 15.52 -11.73
N GLN A 401 -5.56 15.73 -12.83
CA GLN A 401 -4.54 14.79 -13.31
C GLN A 401 -3.29 14.84 -12.44
N THR A 402 -2.92 16.03 -11.95
CA THR A 402 -1.84 16.20 -10.99
C THR A 402 -2.15 15.47 -9.69
N LEU A 403 -3.36 15.64 -9.15
CA LEU A 403 -3.79 14.97 -7.93
C LEU A 403 -3.85 13.43 -8.11
N ALA A 404 -4.32 12.95 -9.25
CA ALA A 404 -4.36 11.52 -9.56
C ALA A 404 -2.94 10.92 -9.68
N GLY A 405 -2.00 11.61 -10.34
CA GLY A 405 -0.59 11.18 -10.42
C GLY A 405 0.11 11.17 -9.06
N LEU A 406 -0.23 12.13 -8.19
CA LEU A 406 0.21 12.20 -6.80
C LEU A 406 -0.24 11.00 -5.95
N LEU A 407 -1.43 10.50 -6.24
CA LEU A 407 -2.05 9.40 -5.51
C LEU A 407 -1.63 8.02 -6.06
N GLN A 408 -1.10 7.94 -7.29
CA GLN A 408 -0.73 6.68 -7.94
C GLN A 408 0.71 6.21 -7.69
N GLY A 409 1.50 6.93 -6.89
CA GLY A 409 2.81 6.50 -6.39
C GLY A 409 3.86 6.25 -7.48
N GLN A 410 4.91 7.04 -7.51
CA GLN A 410 6.04 6.82 -8.40
C GLN A 410 7.07 5.83 -7.85
N GLN A 411 7.78 5.19 -8.75
CA GLN A 411 8.44 3.90 -8.66
C GLN A 411 9.85 3.91 -8.05
N THR A 412 10.31 4.98 -7.42
CA THR A 412 11.59 5.00 -6.72
C THR A 412 11.40 4.98 -5.21
N VAL A 413 12.32 4.33 -4.47
CA VAL A 413 12.29 4.26 -3.00
C VAL A 413 12.19 5.63 -2.35
N ALA A 414 12.93 6.60 -2.89
CA ALA A 414 12.87 7.98 -2.42
C ALA A 414 11.51 8.62 -2.69
N ALA A 415 10.92 8.34 -3.86
CA ALA A 415 9.60 8.82 -4.22
C ALA A 415 8.51 8.17 -3.35
N GLN A 416 8.61 6.87 -3.05
CA GLN A 416 7.67 6.17 -2.19
C GLN A 416 7.70 6.69 -0.74
N SER A 417 8.89 6.90 -0.18
CA SER A 417 9.05 7.51 1.15
C SER A 417 8.49 8.93 1.18
N LEU A 418 8.77 9.73 0.14
CA LEU A 418 8.23 11.07 0.01
C LEU A 418 6.70 11.05 -0.19
N HIS A 419 6.19 10.14 -1.00
CA HIS A 419 4.76 9.96 -1.22
C HIS A 419 4.03 9.63 0.09
N SER A 420 4.56 8.70 0.89
CA SER A 420 4.03 8.36 2.21
C SER A 420 4.02 9.58 3.16
N PHE A 421 5.10 10.36 3.18
CA PHE A 421 5.17 11.60 3.95
C PHE A 421 4.11 12.61 3.51
N LEU A 422 4.02 12.89 2.21
CA LEU A 422 3.08 13.85 1.65
C LEU A 422 1.63 13.44 1.89
N TYR A 423 1.34 12.15 1.69
CA TYR A 423 0.03 11.60 1.98
C TYR A 423 -0.34 11.76 3.46
N ALA A 424 0.60 11.46 4.38
CA ALA A 424 0.41 11.65 5.81
C ALA A 424 0.12 13.11 6.17
N VAL A 425 0.85 14.04 5.56
CA VAL A 425 0.66 15.48 5.81
C VAL A 425 -0.68 15.95 5.26
N LEU A 426 -1.06 15.58 4.04
CA LEU A 426 -2.34 15.95 3.44
C LEU A 426 -3.53 15.36 4.22
N ALA A 427 -3.47 14.07 4.55
CA ALA A 427 -4.49 13.41 5.36
C ALA A 427 -4.60 14.04 6.75
N GLY A 428 -3.45 14.32 7.38
CA GLY A 428 -3.41 14.94 8.70
C GLY A 428 -3.92 16.39 8.71
N ILE A 429 -3.66 17.19 7.66
CA ILE A 429 -4.24 18.53 7.51
C ILE A 429 -5.77 18.43 7.37
N ALA A 430 -6.28 17.54 6.53
CA ALA A 430 -7.71 17.32 6.38
C ALA A 430 -8.35 16.86 7.71
N ALA A 431 -7.72 15.91 8.40
CA ALA A 431 -8.13 15.45 9.71
C ALA A 431 -8.13 16.58 10.75
N ASN A 432 -7.12 17.48 10.72
CA ASN A 432 -7.05 18.65 11.59
C ASN A 432 -8.25 19.60 11.41
N TYR A 433 -8.62 19.90 10.16
CA TYR A 433 -9.80 20.73 9.89
C TYR A 433 -11.08 20.10 10.45
N ILE A 434 -11.25 18.79 10.31
CA ILE A 434 -12.43 18.09 10.81
C ILE A 434 -12.42 18.05 12.34
N SER A 435 -11.32 17.62 12.95
CA SER A 435 -11.24 17.37 14.39
C SER A 435 -11.08 18.64 15.23
N CYS A 436 -10.02 19.40 14.97
CA CYS A 436 -9.65 20.54 15.83
C CYS A 436 -10.51 21.78 15.59
N ASN A 437 -11.15 21.88 14.42
CA ASN A 437 -11.99 23.04 14.13
C ASN A 437 -13.49 22.70 14.24
N TRP A 438 -13.98 21.72 13.52
CA TRP A 438 -15.41 21.42 13.46
C TRP A 438 -15.91 20.63 14.67
N ILE A 439 -15.25 19.50 14.98
CA ILE A 439 -15.65 18.61 16.10
C ILE A 439 -15.37 19.31 17.43
N ALA A 440 -14.16 19.87 17.61
CA ALA A 440 -13.79 20.60 18.84
C ALA A 440 -14.70 21.79 19.10
N HIS A 441 -15.07 22.56 18.07
CA HIS A 441 -16.04 23.66 18.20
C HIS A 441 -17.42 23.15 18.67
N SER A 442 -17.91 22.08 18.08
CA SER A 442 -19.16 21.42 18.47
C SER A 442 -19.14 20.93 19.92
N MET A 443 -18.05 20.27 20.33
CA MET A 443 -17.83 19.82 21.72
C MET A 443 -17.80 20.99 22.68
N MET A 444 -17.03 22.05 22.37
CA MET A 444 -16.87 23.23 23.20
C MET A 444 -18.21 23.95 23.40
N ARG A 445 -19.00 24.15 22.32
CA ARG A 445 -20.35 24.69 22.38
C ARG A 445 -21.29 23.85 23.25
N SER A 446 -21.17 22.54 23.19
CA SER A 446 -21.94 21.63 24.03
C SER A 446 -21.63 21.86 25.51
N LEU A 447 -20.35 21.98 25.86
CA LEU A 447 -19.91 22.23 27.24
C LEU A 447 -20.44 23.54 27.81
N THR A 448 -20.52 24.62 27.02
CA THR A 448 -21.08 25.91 27.50
C THR A 448 -22.57 25.82 27.87
N LYS A 449 -23.28 24.76 27.52
CA LYS A 449 -24.70 24.59 27.90
C LYS A 449 -24.91 23.91 29.25
N TYR A 450 -23.84 23.42 29.90
CA TYR A 450 -23.91 22.84 31.23
C TYR A 450 -23.64 23.92 32.29
N PRO A 451 -24.56 24.20 33.25
CA PRO A 451 -24.38 25.26 34.26
C PRO A 451 -23.11 25.10 35.08
N ALA A 452 -22.73 23.86 35.44
CA ALA A 452 -21.53 23.56 36.19
C ALA A 452 -20.20 23.87 35.44
N LEU A 453 -20.26 23.95 34.10
CA LEU A 453 -19.09 24.19 33.24
C LEU A 453 -19.10 25.61 32.63
N ARG A 454 -19.99 26.51 33.07
CA ARG A 454 -20.08 27.87 32.54
C ARG A 454 -19.17 28.87 33.24
N ASP A 455 -18.38 28.45 34.25
CA ASP A 455 -17.46 29.31 34.91
C ASP A 455 -16.35 29.77 33.94
N PRO A 456 -16.20 31.08 33.66
CA PRO A 456 -15.17 31.62 32.77
C PRO A 456 -13.75 31.21 33.17
N VAL A 457 -13.51 30.96 34.45
CA VAL A 457 -12.22 30.51 34.97
C VAL A 457 -11.78 29.19 34.37
N LEU A 458 -12.72 28.27 34.04
CA LEU A 458 -12.44 27.01 33.38
C LEU A 458 -11.90 27.17 31.95
N TYR A 459 -12.14 28.34 31.35
CA TYR A 459 -11.73 28.69 29.98
C TYR A 459 -10.58 29.72 29.97
N GLY A 460 -9.95 29.98 31.12
CA GLY A 460 -8.85 30.92 31.25
C GLY A 460 -9.28 32.39 31.44
N GLY A 461 -10.55 32.66 31.62
CA GLY A 461 -11.07 33.97 31.99
C GLY A 461 -10.95 34.28 33.48
N VAL A 462 -11.36 35.48 33.88
CA VAL A 462 -11.42 35.94 35.27
C VAL A 462 -12.91 35.96 35.72
N ARG A 463 -13.14 35.65 36.99
CA ARG A 463 -14.46 35.82 37.57
C ARG A 463 -14.65 37.31 37.76
N HIS A 464 -15.63 37.90 37.11
CA HIS A 464 -16.12 39.23 37.45
C HIS A 464 -17.20 39.01 38.52
N ASP A 465 -16.88 39.38 39.75
CA ASP A 465 -17.83 39.44 40.89
C ASP A 465 -18.91 40.48 40.63
#